data_e682e19bbd2c6f37de049eff8839b94f
#
_entry.id   e682e19bbd2c6f37de049eff8839b94f
#
_cell.length_a   1.000
_cell.length_b   1.000
_cell.length_c   1.000
_cell.angle_alpha   90.00
_cell.angle_beta   90.00
_cell.angle_gamma   90.00
#
_symmetry.space_group_name_H-M   'P 1'
#
loop_
_entity.id
_entity.type
_entity.pdbx_description
1 polymer ?
#
loop_
_entity_poly.entity_id
_entity_poly.type
_entity_poly.pdbx_seq_one_letter_code
_entity_poly.pdbx_strand_id
1 'polypeptide(L)'
;MSDPVAFAAMRSLLAARPSRSPRSGGGIATGAVGIDAALGGGLPRGRVTELISAAAGSGGELVFASLLASTRQARLRVALVDAADGFAPKSFRPDLLRHLLWVRARSLPEAMACADVLVRDGNYAVLVLDVRGIPARVLNRQPNSVWHRLRLAAEQHSAAVLVQSSAAVVRSAPWRLILREPAALAALRRTRDERAAALTAELARGHPRNIDILTA
;
A
#
# COMPACT_ATOMS: atom_id res chain seq x y z
N MET A 1 7.90 -21.88 9.48
CA MET A 1 8.30 -22.47 8.19
C MET A 1 7.30 -21.98 7.16
N SER A 2 7.76 -21.20 6.16
CA SER A 2 6.90 -20.79 5.05
C SER A 2 6.44 -22.03 4.30
N ASP A 3 5.18 -22.07 3.91
CA ASP A 3 4.65 -23.17 3.09
C ASP A 3 5.19 -23.02 1.65
N PRO A 4 6.20 -23.83 1.25
CA PRO A 4 6.82 -23.69 -0.06
C PRO A 4 5.84 -24.01 -1.19
N VAL A 5 4.78 -24.79 -0.91
CA VAL A 5 3.77 -25.18 -1.89
C VAL A 5 2.86 -24.00 -2.21
N ALA A 6 2.37 -23.27 -1.19
CA ALA A 6 1.52 -22.09 -1.40
C ALA A 6 2.28 -20.98 -2.14
N PHE A 7 3.54 -20.77 -1.84
CA PHE A 7 4.38 -19.78 -2.51
C PHE A 7 4.70 -20.17 -3.96
N ALA A 8 5.00 -21.46 -4.21
CA ALA A 8 5.22 -21.97 -5.57
C ALA A 8 3.93 -21.88 -6.42
N ALA A 9 2.77 -22.21 -5.83
CA ALA A 9 1.47 -22.09 -6.51
C ALA A 9 1.16 -20.64 -6.90
N MET A 10 1.41 -19.69 -5.99
CA MET A 10 1.25 -18.26 -6.29
C MET A 10 2.15 -17.83 -7.46
N ARG A 11 3.42 -18.21 -7.47
CA ARG A 11 4.35 -17.89 -8.57
C ARG A 11 3.88 -18.47 -9.89
N SER A 12 3.40 -19.73 -9.90
CA SER A 12 2.89 -20.39 -11.09
C SER A 12 1.65 -19.70 -11.65
N LEU A 13 0.70 -19.31 -10.78
CA LEU A 13 -0.50 -18.57 -11.18
C LEU A 13 -0.18 -17.19 -11.77
N LEU A 14 0.86 -16.51 -11.25
CA LEU A 14 1.30 -15.22 -11.74
C LEU A 14 2.04 -15.33 -13.08
N ALA A 15 2.88 -16.34 -13.25
CA ALA A 15 3.62 -16.59 -14.50
C ALA A 15 2.72 -16.90 -15.71
N ALA A 16 1.53 -17.44 -15.47
CA ALA A 16 0.55 -17.73 -16.52
C ALA A 16 -0.22 -16.50 -17.04
N ARG A 17 -0.02 -15.31 -16.46
CA ARG A 17 -0.72 -14.07 -16.84
C ARG A 17 0.16 -13.18 -17.71
N PRO A 18 -0.36 -12.60 -18.82
CA PRO A 18 0.39 -11.64 -19.61
C PRO A 18 0.66 -10.39 -18.75
N SER A 19 1.93 -10.01 -18.62
CA SER A 19 2.35 -8.78 -17.94
C SER A 19 1.83 -7.56 -18.71
N ARG A 20 1.04 -6.73 -18.06
CA ARG A 20 0.66 -5.40 -18.57
C ARG A 20 1.48 -4.36 -17.81
N SER A 21 2.52 -3.84 -18.42
CA SER A 21 3.26 -2.71 -17.86
C SER A 21 2.32 -1.53 -17.60
N PRO A 22 2.26 -0.99 -16.38
CA PRO A 22 1.52 0.23 -16.10
C PRO A 22 2.14 1.39 -16.90
N ARG A 23 1.28 2.23 -17.50
CA ARG A 23 1.74 3.42 -18.23
C ARG A 23 2.51 4.34 -17.29
N SER A 24 3.69 4.76 -17.68
CA SER A 24 4.50 5.82 -17.04
C SER A 24 3.74 7.16 -17.13
N GLY A 25 3.60 7.85 -15.99
CA GLY A 25 3.06 9.21 -15.93
C GLY A 25 2.03 9.40 -14.81
N GLY A 26 2.29 10.29 -13.86
CA GLY A 26 1.38 10.70 -12.80
C GLY A 26 1.29 9.75 -11.59
N GLY A 27 0.82 10.27 -10.45
CA GLY A 27 0.49 9.50 -9.26
C GLY A 27 -0.78 8.63 -9.46
N ILE A 28 -0.96 7.65 -8.59
CA ILE A 28 -2.22 6.89 -8.49
C ILE A 28 -3.03 7.52 -7.38
N ALA A 29 -4.15 8.14 -7.74
CA ALA A 29 -5.04 8.75 -6.75
C ALA A 29 -5.50 7.72 -5.71
N THR A 30 -5.36 8.06 -4.44
CA THR A 30 -5.86 7.24 -3.34
C THR A 30 -7.36 7.42 -3.14
N GLY A 31 -7.93 8.52 -3.66
CA GLY A 31 -9.32 8.91 -3.43
C GLY A 31 -9.55 9.56 -2.06
N ALA A 32 -8.52 9.65 -1.21
CA ALA A 32 -8.54 10.43 0.01
C ALA A 32 -7.88 11.79 -0.29
N VAL A 33 -8.69 12.83 -0.45
CA VAL A 33 -8.25 14.15 -0.96
C VAL A 33 -7.06 14.71 -0.21
N GLY A 34 -7.07 14.65 1.13
CA GLY A 34 -5.95 15.17 1.94
C GLY A 34 -4.66 14.34 1.78
N ILE A 35 -4.77 13.04 1.52
CA ILE A 35 -3.61 12.16 1.23
C ILE A 35 -3.06 12.50 -0.15
N ASP A 36 -3.92 12.60 -1.14
CA ASP A 36 -3.53 12.91 -2.52
C ASP A 36 -2.88 14.31 -2.61
N ALA A 37 -3.43 15.30 -1.90
CA ALA A 37 -2.84 16.62 -1.80
C ALA A 37 -1.45 16.61 -1.15
N ALA A 38 -1.27 15.86 -0.05
CA ALA A 38 0.02 15.72 0.62
C ALA A 38 1.07 15.03 -0.28
N LEU A 39 0.65 14.14 -1.18
CA LEU A 39 1.52 13.45 -2.13
C LEU A 39 1.70 14.20 -3.47
N GLY A 40 0.99 15.30 -3.69
CA GLY A 40 1.02 16.05 -4.94
C GLY A 40 0.27 15.38 -6.10
N GLY A 41 -0.77 14.59 -5.79
CA GLY A 41 -1.66 13.97 -6.79
C GLY A 41 -1.81 12.46 -6.67
N GLY A 42 -1.40 11.87 -5.55
CA GLY A 42 -1.57 10.44 -5.25
C GLY A 42 -0.27 9.67 -5.06
N LEU A 43 -0.38 8.35 -4.96
CA LEU A 43 0.77 7.47 -4.75
C LEU A 43 1.73 7.53 -5.94
N PRO A 44 3.00 7.91 -5.75
CA PRO A 44 3.97 7.98 -6.83
C PRO A 44 4.24 6.59 -7.41
N ARG A 45 4.16 6.46 -8.73
CA ARG A 45 4.52 5.22 -9.44
C ARG A 45 6.01 4.94 -9.31
N GLY A 46 6.36 3.66 -9.23
CA GLY A 46 7.75 3.25 -9.07
C GLY A 46 8.36 3.62 -7.73
N ARG A 47 7.56 3.99 -6.73
CA ARG A 47 8.05 4.42 -5.42
C ARG A 47 7.38 3.68 -4.28
N VAL A 48 8.10 3.66 -3.15
CA VAL A 48 7.58 3.18 -1.87
C VAL A 48 7.13 4.38 -1.06
N THR A 49 5.85 4.38 -0.67
CA THR A 49 5.26 5.33 0.27
C THR A 49 4.96 4.60 1.57
N GLU A 50 5.41 5.13 2.69
CA GLU A 50 5.07 4.62 4.01
C GLU A 50 3.94 5.46 4.60
N LEU A 51 2.83 4.81 4.96
CA LEU A 51 1.70 5.41 5.66
C LEU A 51 1.69 4.90 7.10
N ILE A 52 1.98 5.79 8.03
CA ILE A 52 2.01 5.49 9.45
C ILE A 52 0.67 5.82 10.07
N SER A 53 0.00 4.81 10.58
CA SER A 53 -1.19 4.93 11.43
C SER A 53 -0.75 4.87 12.89
N ALA A 54 -0.43 6.02 13.49
CA ALA A 54 0.21 6.12 14.80
C ALA A 54 -0.66 5.58 15.94
N ALA A 55 -1.98 5.61 15.77
CA ALA A 55 -2.95 5.09 16.73
C ALA A 55 -4.01 4.23 16.04
N ALA A 56 -4.64 3.34 16.80
CA ALA A 56 -5.82 2.64 16.32
C ALA A 56 -6.91 3.65 15.96
N GLY A 57 -7.57 3.46 14.82
CA GLY A 57 -8.63 4.37 14.36
C GLY A 57 -8.13 5.65 13.69
N SER A 58 -6.82 5.85 13.49
CA SER A 58 -6.27 7.04 12.79
C SER A 58 -6.56 7.09 11.29
N GLY A 59 -7.23 6.08 10.71
CA GLY A 59 -7.77 6.16 9.35
C GLY A 59 -7.05 5.35 8.27
N GLY A 60 -6.07 4.51 8.62
CA GLY A 60 -5.37 3.67 7.63
C GLY A 60 -6.32 2.79 6.81
N GLU A 61 -7.38 2.25 7.43
CA GLU A 61 -8.43 1.49 6.73
C GLU A 61 -9.28 2.37 5.80
N LEU A 62 -9.50 3.64 6.16
CA LEU A 62 -10.21 4.58 5.31
C LEU A 62 -9.41 4.91 4.06
N VAL A 63 -8.09 5.12 4.21
CA VAL A 63 -7.19 5.31 3.06
C VAL A 63 -7.22 4.10 2.15
N PHE A 64 -7.17 2.89 2.70
CA PHE A 64 -7.22 1.66 1.90
C PHE A 64 -8.58 1.49 1.19
N ALA A 65 -9.68 1.78 1.87
CA ALA A 65 -11.02 1.73 1.26
C ALA A 65 -11.17 2.73 0.11
N SER A 66 -10.69 3.96 0.30
CA SER A 66 -10.69 4.99 -0.76
C SER A 66 -9.80 4.60 -1.93
N LEU A 67 -8.62 4.02 -1.65
CA LEU A 67 -7.71 3.50 -2.67
C LEU A 67 -8.39 2.40 -3.52
N LEU A 68 -9.12 1.47 -2.89
CA LEU A 68 -9.87 0.46 -3.62
C LEU A 68 -10.97 1.08 -4.50
N ALA A 69 -11.67 2.10 -4.01
CA ALA A 69 -12.68 2.79 -4.80
C ALA A 69 -12.06 3.52 -6.01
N SER A 70 -10.99 4.29 -5.79
CA SER A 70 -10.27 5.03 -6.81
C SER A 70 -9.67 4.12 -7.88
N THR A 71 -8.94 3.07 -7.46
CA THR A 71 -8.31 2.12 -8.38
C THR A 71 -9.33 1.31 -9.18
N ARG A 72 -10.52 1.04 -8.61
CA ARG A 72 -11.61 0.40 -9.33
C ARG A 72 -12.13 1.28 -10.46
N GLN A 73 -12.36 2.56 -10.20
CA GLN A 73 -12.77 3.53 -11.23
C GLN A 73 -11.71 3.64 -12.34
N ALA A 74 -10.44 3.67 -11.96
CA ALA A 74 -9.31 3.72 -12.88
C ALA A 74 -9.01 2.37 -13.58
N ARG A 75 -9.76 1.29 -13.29
CA ARG A 75 -9.55 -0.07 -13.80
C ARG A 75 -8.13 -0.61 -13.52
N LEU A 76 -7.55 -0.23 -12.40
CA LEU A 76 -6.25 -0.69 -11.93
C LEU A 76 -6.42 -1.87 -10.97
N ARG A 77 -5.48 -2.81 -11.01
CA ARG A 77 -5.43 -3.93 -10.07
C ARG A 77 -4.62 -3.58 -8.84
N VAL A 78 -5.07 -4.05 -7.69
CA VAL A 78 -4.41 -3.88 -6.40
C VAL A 78 -4.05 -5.23 -5.82
N ALA A 79 -2.85 -5.35 -5.25
CA ALA A 79 -2.47 -6.47 -4.42
C ALA A 79 -2.34 -6.00 -2.96
N LEU A 80 -2.92 -6.74 -2.03
CA LEU A 80 -2.73 -6.57 -0.58
C LEU A 80 -1.97 -7.78 -0.06
N VAL A 81 -0.81 -7.53 0.54
CA VAL A 81 -0.09 -8.51 1.36
C VAL A 81 -0.36 -8.16 2.81
N ASP A 82 -1.18 -8.97 3.45
CA ASP A 82 -1.60 -8.84 4.84
C ASP A 82 -0.68 -9.69 5.72
N ALA A 83 0.22 -9.03 6.42
CA ALA A 83 1.27 -9.70 7.20
C ALA A 83 0.84 -10.03 8.63
N ALA A 84 -0.31 -9.57 9.08
CA ALA A 84 -0.80 -9.74 10.45
C ALA A 84 -2.25 -10.26 10.53
N ASP A 85 -2.81 -10.67 9.39
CA ASP A 85 -4.21 -11.14 9.27
C ASP A 85 -5.23 -10.10 9.80
N GLY A 86 -4.92 -8.81 9.52
CA GLY A 86 -5.73 -7.69 10.00
C GLY A 86 -6.83 -7.24 9.04
N PHE A 87 -6.82 -7.71 7.80
CA PHE A 87 -7.79 -7.31 6.80
C PHE A 87 -9.14 -8.01 6.99
N ALA A 88 -10.20 -7.24 7.13
CA ALA A 88 -11.56 -7.73 7.30
C ALA A 88 -12.40 -7.48 6.04
N PRO A 89 -12.44 -8.42 5.06
CA PRO A 89 -13.12 -8.21 3.78
C PRO A 89 -14.61 -7.94 3.93
N LYS A 90 -15.25 -8.48 4.96
CA LYS A 90 -16.68 -8.23 5.26
C LYS A 90 -17.01 -6.76 5.56
N SER A 91 -16.00 -5.96 5.89
CA SER A 91 -16.16 -4.51 6.13
C SER A 91 -16.20 -3.70 4.84
N PHE A 92 -15.98 -4.33 3.70
CA PHE A 92 -15.94 -3.67 2.39
C PHE A 92 -17.10 -4.11 1.51
N ARG A 93 -17.53 -3.23 0.61
CA ARG A 93 -18.51 -3.58 -0.42
C ARG A 93 -17.89 -4.62 -1.37
N PRO A 94 -18.62 -5.69 -1.74
CA PRO A 94 -18.07 -6.78 -2.56
C PRO A 94 -17.55 -6.31 -3.93
N ASP A 95 -18.13 -5.26 -4.50
CA ASP A 95 -17.70 -4.71 -5.79
C ASP A 95 -16.28 -4.08 -5.73
N LEU A 96 -15.87 -3.54 -4.57
CA LEU A 96 -14.53 -3.00 -4.36
C LEU A 96 -13.46 -4.09 -4.24
N LEU A 97 -13.84 -5.33 -3.95
CA LEU A 97 -12.90 -6.44 -3.78
C LEU A 97 -12.60 -7.19 -5.09
N ARG A 98 -13.36 -6.95 -6.17
CA ARG A 98 -13.23 -7.70 -7.44
C ARG A 98 -11.89 -7.53 -8.15
N HIS A 99 -11.17 -6.43 -7.90
CA HIS A 99 -9.87 -6.13 -8.53
C HIS A 99 -8.71 -6.23 -7.51
N LEU A 100 -9.02 -6.70 -6.30
CA LEU A 100 -8.06 -6.93 -5.23
C LEU A 100 -7.58 -8.39 -5.23
N LEU A 101 -6.26 -8.59 -5.26
CA LEU A 101 -5.63 -9.83 -4.82
C LEU A 101 -5.28 -9.67 -3.34
N TRP A 102 -5.84 -10.50 -2.48
CA TRP A 102 -5.48 -10.55 -1.07
C TRP A 102 -4.63 -11.77 -0.77
N VAL A 103 -3.43 -11.55 -0.26
CA VAL A 103 -2.47 -12.56 0.17
C VAL A 103 -2.32 -12.46 1.69
N ARG A 104 -2.70 -13.52 2.38
CA ARG A 104 -2.51 -13.66 3.83
C ARG A 104 -1.17 -14.33 4.07
N ALA A 105 -0.22 -13.59 4.63
CA ALA A 105 1.10 -14.13 4.95
C ALA A 105 1.14 -14.61 6.41
N ARG A 106 1.78 -15.75 6.64
CA ARG A 106 1.89 -16.36 7.98
C ARG A 106 3.07 -15.83 8.78
N SER A 107 3.97 -15.12 8.11
CA SER A 107 5.18 -14.55 8.72
C SER A 107 5.65 -13.33 7.95
N LEU A 108 6.43 -12.47 8.62
CA LEU A 108 7.02 -11.30 7.97
C LEU A 108 7.96 -11.65 6.80
N PRO A 109 8.86 -12.67 6.90
CA PRO A 109 9.66 -13.09 5.74
C PRO A 109 8.83 -13.54 4.55
N GLU A 110 7.72 -14.24 4.78
CA GLU A 110 6.77 -14.64 3.73
C GLU A 110 6.08 -13.43 3.12
N ALA A 111 5.63 -12.49 3.94
CA ALA A 111 5.02 -11.24 3.46
C ALA A 111 5.98 -10.46 2.55
N MET A 112 7.24 -10.31 2.96
CA MET A 112 8.25 -9.63 2.15
C MET A 112 8.55 -10.36 0.84
N ALA A 113 8.61 -11.70 0.86
CA ALA A 113 8.80 -12.51 -0.34
C ALA A 113 7.59 -12.40 -1.30
N CYS A 114 6.37 -12.45 -0.77
CA CYS A 114 5.15 -12.24 -1.56
C CYS A 114 5.11 -10.84 -2.18
N ALA A 115 5.46 -9.81 -1.42
CA ALA A 115 5.51 -8.44 -1.91
C ALA A 115 6.52 -8.29 -3.07
N ASP A 116 7.72 -8.85 -2.94
CA ASP A 116 8.75 -8.82 -4.00
C ASP A 116 8.26 -9.50 -5.29
N VAL A 117 7.63 -10.67 -5.18
CA VAL A 117 7.07 -11.40 -6.33
C VAL A 117 5.95 -10.62 -7.00
N LEU A 118 5.02 -10.06 -6.23
CA LEU A 118 3.86 -9.33 -6.76
C LEU A 118 4.24 -8.02 -7.45
N VAL A 119 5.24 -7.31 -6.91
CA VAL A 119 5.77 -6.11 -7.58
C VAL A 119 6.40 -6.46 -8.91
N ARG A 120 7.21 -7.54 -8.96
CA ARG A 120 7.89 -8.00 -10.18
C ARG A 120 6.95 -8.59 -11.22
N ASP A 121 5.80 -9.09 -10.81
CA ASP A 121 4.77 -9.59 -11.73
C ASP A 121 4.25 -8.49 -12.68
N GLY A 122 4.28 -7.21 -12.27
CA GLY A 122 3.90 -6.07 -13.11
C GLY A 122 2.41 -5.96 -13.42
N ASN A 123 1.57 -6.86 -12.93
CA ASN A 123 0.11 -6.85 -13.19
C ASN A 123 -0.67 -5.99 -12.18
N TYR A 124 -0.02 -5.55 -11.10
CA TYR A 124 -0.63 -4.76 -10.04
C TYR A 124 -0.06 -3.35 -10.07
N ALA A 125 -0.93 -2.38 -10.33
CA ALA A 125 -0.53 -0.97 -10.32
C ALA A 125 -0.16 -0.48 -8.91
N VAL A 126 -0.82 -1.07 -7.90
CA VAL A 126 -0.57 -0.79 -6.48
C VAL A 126 -0.34 -2.09 -5.74
N LEU A 127 0.74 -2.15 -4.97
CA LEU A 127 0.95 -3.14 -3.92
C LEU A 127 0.75 -2.45 -2.57
N VAL A 128 -0.13 -2.97 -1.74
CA VAL A 128 -0.26 -2.59 -0.32
C VAL A 128 0.36 -3.69 0.53
N LEU A 129 1.35 -3.33 1.33
CA LEU A 129 1.97 -4.21 2.33
C LEU A 129 1.51 -3.74 3.71
N ASP A 130 0.59 -4.48 4.33
CA ASP A 130 0.08 -4.17 5.65
C ASP A 130 0.86 -4.89 6.74
N VAL A 131 1.63 -4.12 7.51
CA VAL A 131 2.43 -4.60 8.64
C VAL A 131 2.02 -3.96 9.97
N ARG A 132 0.84 -3.31 10.02
CA ARG A 132 0.39 -2.57 11.21
C ARG A 132 0.27 -3.43 12.47
N GLY A 133 -0.12 -4.69 12.33
CA GLY A 133 -0.21 -5.64 13.43
C GLY A 133 1.13 -6.21 13.90
N ILE A 134 2.24 -5.92 13.21
CA ILE A 134 3.56 -6.42 13.56
C ILE A 134 4.28 -5.41 14.46
N PRO A 135 4.80 -5.82 15.62
CA PRO A 135 5.54 -4.91 16.50
C PRO A 135 6.73 -4.25 15.79
N ALA A 136 6.91 -2.94 15.98
CA ALA A 136 7.98 -2.17 15.33
C ALA A 136 9.37 -2.75 15.58
N ARG A 137 9.61 -3.33 16.78
CA ARG A 137 10.87 -4.01 17.11
C ARG A 137 11.19 -5.19 16.17
N VAL A 138 10.16 -5.88 15.66
CA VAL A 138 10.32 -7.01 14.72
C VAL A 138 10.62 -6.46 13.32
N LEU A 139 9.89 -5.42 12.91
CA LEU A 139 10.09 -4.75 11.62
C LEU A 139 11.47 -4.09 11.54
N ASN A 140 11.93 -3.46 12.60
CA ASN A 140 13.26 -2.81 12.66
C ASN A 140 14.44 -3.78 12.63
N ARG A 141 14.22 -5.08 12.93
CA ARG A 141 15.22 -6.13 12.76
C ARG A 141 15.39 -6.60 11.32
N GLN A 142 14.47 -6.21 10.43
CA GLN A 142 14.61 -6.57 9.02
C GLN A 142 15.82 -5.86 8.42
N PRO A 143 16.68 -6.59 7.66
CA PRO A 143 17.80 -5.98 6.97
C PRO A 143 17.31 -4.87 6.01
N ASN A 144 18.05 -3.75 5.98
CA ASN A 144 17.73 -2.65 5.05
C ASN A 144 17.73 -3.10 3.58
N SER A 145 18.49 -4.15 3.24
CA SER A 145 18.51 -4.73 1.89
C SER A 145 17.15 -5.25 1.42
N VAL A 146 16.30 -5.72 2.33
CA VAL A 146 14.94 -6.18 2.00
C VAL A 146 14.08 -5.02 1.50
N TRP A 147 14.08 -3.90 2.23
CA TRP A 147 13.36 -2.69 1.83
C TRP A 147 13.95 -2.05 0.57
N HIS A 148 15.28 -2.08 0.45
CA HIS A 148 15.96 -1.57 -0.74
C HIS A 148 15.60 -2.38 -1.99
N ARG A 149 15.56 -3.71 -1.88
CA ARG A 149 15.15 -4.61 -2.97
C ARG A 149 13.71 -4.34 -3.40
N LEU A 150 12.78 -4.18 -2.44
CA LEU A 150 11.38 -3.84 -2.74
C LEU A 150 11.29 -2.49 -3.47
N ARG A 151 12.07 -1.49 -3.04
CA ARG A 151 12.14 -0.19 -3.70
C ARG A 151 12.62 -0.30 -5.14
N LEU A 152 13.71 -1.03 -5.39
CA LEU A 152 14.24 -1.23 -6.74
C LEU A 152 13.24 -1.98 -7.63
N ALA A 153 12.56 -3.00 -7.11
CA ALA A 153 11.52 -3.70 -7.84
C ALA A 153 10.35 -2.78 -8.20
N ALA A 154 9.91 -1.93 -7.26
CA ALA A 154 8.87 -0.94 -7.51
C ALA A 154 9.27 0.01 -8.65
N GLU A 155 10.48 0.53 -8.63
CA GLU A 155 11.03 1.43 -9.65
C GLU A 155 11.08 0.77 -11.03
N GLN A 156 11.63 -0.46 -11.12
CA GLN A 156 11.75 -1.21 -12.37
C GLN A 156 10.39 -1.54 -13.01
N HIS A 157 9.37 -1.81 -12.19
CA HIS A 157 8.04 -2.23 -12.67
C HIS A 157 6.99 -1.12 -12.59
N SER A 158 7.38 0.12 -12.28
CA SER A 158 6.49 1.28 -12.15
C SER A 158 5.29 1.03 -11.24
N ALA A 159 5.42 0.13 -10.26
CA ALA A 159 4.39 -0.17 -9.29
C ALA A 159 4.42 0.85 -8.13
N ALA A 160 3.28 1.39 -7.73
CA ALA A 160 3.19 2.13 -6.50
C ALA A 160 3.14 1.15 -5.31
N VAL A 161 4.04 1.28 -4.35
CA VAL A 161 4.05 0.45 -3.15
C VAL A 161 3.65 1.29 -1.95
N LEU A 162 2.56 0.92 -1.29
CA LEU A 162 2.09 1.52 -0.05
C LEU A 162 2.37 0.58 1.12
N VAL A 163 3.26 0.97 2.01
CA VAL A 163 3.51 0.22 3.26
C VAL A 163 2.69 0.86 4.37
N GLN A 164 1.72 0.13 4.91
CA GLN A 164 0.95 0.53 6.09
C GLN A 164 1.60 -0.01 7.35
N SER A 165 1.98 0.88 8.25
CA SER A 165 2.69 0.56 9.49
C SER A 165 2.13 1.34 10.69
N SER A 166 2.44 0.91 11.91
CA SER A 166 2.11 1.65 13.14
C SER A 166 3.23 2.62 13.56
N ALA A 167 4.43 2.47 12.99
CA ALA A 167 5.60 3.29 13.28
C ALA A 167 6.51 3.39 12.04
N ALA A 168 7.45 4.32 12.03
CA ALA A 168 8.43 4.47 10.95
C ALA A 168 9.38 3.27 10.91
N VAL A 169 9.24 2.42 9.89
CA VAL A 169 10.03 1.18 9.74
C VAL A 169 10.77 1.09 8.41
N VAL A 170 10.29 1.76 7.37
CA VAL A 170 10.94 1.76 6.06
C VAL A 170 11.93 2.91 5.97
N ARG A 171 13.20 2.65 6.36
CA ARG A 171 14.24 3.70 6.39
C ARG A 171 14.51 4.32 5.02
N SER A 172 14.37 3.54 3.96
CA SER A 172 14.58 3.96 2.56
C SER A 172 13.34 4.52 1.88
N ALA A 173 12.19 4.64 2.57
CA ALA A 173 11.00 5.22 1.97
C ALA A 173 11.24 6.68 1.59
N PRO A 174 11.12 7.05 0.31
CA PRO A 174 11.27 8.44 -0.12
C PRO A 174 10.07 9.29 0.32
N TRP A 175 8.91 8.67 0.53
CA TRP A 175 7.68 9.31 0.95
C TRP A 175 7.18 8.70 2.25
N ARG A 176 6.83 9.55 3.22
CA ARG A 176 6.28 9.13 4.51
C ARG A 176 5.17 10.06 4.93
N LEU A 177 3.99 9.49 5.12
CA LEU A 177 2.79 10.15 5.63
C LEU A 177 2.48 9.65 7.04
N ILE A 178 2.01 10.53 7.90
CA ILE A 178 1.62 10.19 9.28
C ILE A 178 0.18 10.60 9.50
N LEU A 179 -0.65 9.63 9.86
CA LEU A 179 -1.99 9.82 10.40
C LEU A 179 -1.88 9.83 11.92
N ARG A 180 -1.94 11.01 12.54
CA ARG A 180 -1.65 11.13 13.98
C ARG A 180 -2.84 10.84 14.86
N GLU A 181 -4.00 11.38 14.50
CA GLU A 181 -5.14 11.40 15.40
C GLU A 181 -6.17 10.33 15.07
N PRO A 182 -6.65 9.59 16.07
CA PRO A 182 -7.81 8.73 15.88
C PRO A 182 -9.04 9.59 15.61
N ALA A 183 -9.95 9.08 14.79
CA ALA A 183 -11.23 9.75 14.56
C ALA A 183 -12.00 9.91 15.86
N ALA A 184 -12.50 11.11 16.15
CA ALA A 184 -13.38 11.35 17.27
C ALA A 184 -14.65 10.46 17.17
N LEU A 185 -15.21 10.04 18.29
CA LEU A 185 -16.43 9.21 18.31
C LEU A 185 -17.59 9.85 17.51
N ALA A 186 -17.70 11.18 17.53
CA ALA A 186 -18.69 11.91 16.75
C ALA A 186 -18.53 11.67 15.23
N ALA A 187 -17.33 11.42 14.75
CA ALA A 187 -17.07 11.12 13.34
C ALA A 187 -17.66 9.77 12.90
N LEU A 188 -17.96 8.85 13.84
CA LEU A 188 -18.62 7.57 13.51
C LEU A 188 -20.05 7.74 12.98
N ARG A 189 -20.67 8.90 13.20
CA ARG A 189 -21.97 9.25 12.62
C ARG A 189 -21.90 9.63 11.14
N ARG A 190 -20.70 9.92 10.62
CA ARG A 190 -20.47 10.25 9.22
C ARG A 190 -20.30 8.98 8.39
N THR A 191 -20.62 9.07 7.13
CA THR A 191 -20.36 8.00 6.16
C THR A 191 -18.85 7.73 6.03
N ARG A 192 -18.49 6.58 5.47
CA ARG A 192 -17.09 6.25 5.22
C ARG A 192 -16.44 7.26 4.28
N ASP A 193 -17.15 7.68 3.24
CA ASP A 193 -16.65 8.62 2.23
C ASP A 193 -16.42 10.02 2.82
N GLU A 194 -17.35 10.52 3.64
CA GLU A 194 -17.17 11.78 4.36
C GLU A 194 -15.97 11.74 5.33
N ARG A 195 -15.76 10.60 6.00
CA ARG A 195 -14.59 10.42 6.87
C ARG A 195 -13.29 10.34 6.07
N ALA A 196 -13.30 9.68 4.94
CA ALA A 196 -12.14 9.59 4.05
C ALA A 196 -11.78 10.97 3.47
N ALA A 197 -12.79 11.77 3.08
CA ALA A 197 -12.58 13.13 2.59
C ALA A 197 -12.01 14.09 3.65
N ALA A 198 -12.33 13.84 4.93
CA ALA A 198 -11.82 14.63 6.06
C ALA A 198 -10.45 14.18 6.57
N LEU A 199 -9.89 13.07 6.02
CA LEU A 199 -8.58 12.61 6.43
C LEU A 199 -7.48 13.58 6.01
N THR A 200 -6.64 13.93 6.97
CA THR A 200 -5.41 14.67 6.74
C THR A 200 -4.21 13.85 7.16
N ALA A 201 -3.11 14.01 6.45
CA ALA A 201 -1.84 13.39 6.81
C ALA A 201 -0.74 14.42 6.83
N GLU A 202 0.17 14.28 7.79
CA GLU A 202 1.40 15.04 7.81
C GLU A 202 2.41 14.37 6.87
N LEU A 203 2.98 15.15 5.94
CA LEU A 203 4.08 14.68 5.12
C LEU A 203 5.39 14.85 5.90
N ALA A 204 5.85 13.77 6.53
CA ALA A 204 7.08 13.75 7.31
C ALA A 204 8.35 13.60 6.45
N ARG A 205 8.21 13.05 5.23
CA ARG A 205 9.30 12.87 4.27
C ARG A 205 8.75 12.88 2.85
N GLY A 206 9.48 13.52 1.94
CA GLY A 206 9.11 13.64 0.53
C GLY A 206 8.91 15.10 0.12
N HIS A 207 8.75 15.32 -1.18
CA HIS A 207 8.45 16.65 -1.72
C HIS A 207 7.39 16.50 -2.82
N PRO A 208 6.27 17.24 -2.76
CA PRO A 208 5.18 17.14 -3.75
C PRO A 208 5.62 17.36 -5.20
N ARG A 209 6.64 18.21 -5.42
CA ARG A 209 7.16 18.55 -6.75
C ARG A 209 8.06 17.48 -7.39
N ASN A 210 8.44 16.42 -6.67
CA ASN A 210 9.29 15.36 -7.22
C ASN A 210 8.54 14.35 -8.11
N ILE A 211 7.24 14.53 -8.32
CA ILE A 211 6.45 13.68 -9.22
C ILE A 211 6.66 14.09 -10.68
N ASP A 212 6.94 15.36 -10.94
CA ASP A 212 7.08 15.92 -12.32
C ASP A 212 8.46 15.66 -12.96
N ILE A 213 9.45 15.19 -12.21
CA ILE A 213 10.83 15.00 -12.71
C ILE A 213 11.00 13.67 -13.47
N LEU A 214 9.98 12.82 -13.53
CA LEU A 214 10.01 11.55 -14.28
C LEU A 214 9.44 11.68 -15.71
N THR A 215 9.21 12.90 -16.20
CA THR A 215 8.68 13.17 -17.56
C THR A 215 9.72 13.84 -18.48
N ALA A 216 11.00 13.68 -18.23
CA ALA A 216 12.05 14.08 -19.15
C ALA A 216 12.87 12.87 -19.62
#